data_4c9394cc9ec014df1c13df327eb3fae7
#
_entry.id   4c9394cc9ec014df1c13df327eb3fae7
#
_cell.length_a   1.000
_cell.length_b   1.000
_cell.length_c   1.000
_cell.angle_alpha   90.00
_cell.angle_beta   90.00
_cell.angle_gamma   90.00
#
_symmetry.space_group_name_H-M   'P 1'
#
loop_
_entity.id
_entity.type
_entity.pdbx_description
1 polymer ?
#
loop_
_entity_poly.entity_id
_entity_poly.type
_entity_poly.pdbx_seq_one_letter_code
_entity_poly.pdbx_strand_id
1 'polypeptide(L)'
;VSSHTHIKNKLLEEIEKFGISRKNEPIIGIGGGVVLDILGLASTLYRRSIPYIRIPTTLLGIVDVSVASKTGINFMDRRNRLGSYYPPIATLLDKNFIKTLQPIEISSGLGEILKMAVIKDNILFNIIEKDGDLLLKSKFNCQCADEVISRSIEGMKVELENNLWEKDLKRVVDFGHSFSPIIEMRSINNNNVATLTHGQAVTLGVIFSSCISFIRKTMSYEDLLRIVKTAQSMGLPTYHPSFVDSLLLLESLNDTVKHRNGNQNLPTPKEIGESYFINDLTFNEINETIKIFKQINGK
;
A
#
# COMPACT_ATOMS: atom_id res chain seq x y z
N VAL A 1 -20.87 -14.15 -1.25
CA VAL A 1 -19.68 -14.61 -0.50
C VAL A 1 -18.49 -14.26 -1.36
N SER A 2 -17.54 -13.45 -0.86
CA SER A 2 -16.38 -13.07 -1.65
C SER A 2 -15.54 -14.30 -2.03
N SER A 3 -14.88 -14.27 -3.18
CA SER A 3 -13.96 -15.34 -3.62
C SER A 3 -12.91 -15.66 -2.55
N HIS A 4 -12.41 -14.67 -1.82
CA HIS A 4 -11.45 -14.83 -0.73
C HIS A 4 -11.99 -15.70 0.42
N THR A 5 -13.25 -15.54 0.80
CA THR A 5 -13.87 -16.35 1.87
C THR A 5 -13.96 -17.83 1.46
N HIS A 6 -14.31 -18.10 0.19
CA HIS A 6 -14.35 -19.46 -0.34
C HIS A 6 -12.97 -20.12 -0.34
N ILE A 7 -11.95 -19.41 -0.86
CA ILE A 7 -10.55 -19.90 -0.90
C ILE A 7 -10.03 -20.17 0.50
N LYS A 8 -10.28 -19.27 1.47
CA LYS A 8 -9.90 -19.48 2.87
C LYS A 8 -10.52 -20.75 3.45
N ASN A 9 -11.83 -20.99 3.22
CA ASN A 9 -12.49 -22.18 3.74
C ASN A 9 -11.90 -23.47 3.14
N LYS A 10 -11.66 -23.48 1.82
CA LYS A 10 -11.02 -24.60 1.15
C LYS A 10 -9.60 -24.88 1.70
N LEU A 11 -8.83 -23.84 1.97
CA LEU A 11 -7.52 -23.97 2.59
C LEU A 11 -7.61 -24.61 3.99
N LEU A 12 -8.57 -24.19 4.82
CA LEU A 12 -8.79 -24.76 6.14
C LEU A 12 -9.19 -26.25 6.07
N GLU A 13 -10.00 -26.64 5.10
CA GLU A 13 -10.36 -28.04 4.85
C GLU A 13 -9.14 -28.89 4.48
N GLU A 14 -8.27 -28.38 3.61
CA GLU A 14 -7.04 -29.10 3.23
C GLU A 14 -6.05 -29.20 4.41
N ILE A 15 -5.91 -28.16 5.23
CA ILE A 15 -5.10 -28.18 6.44
C ILE A 15 -5.60 -29.25 7.42
N GLU A 16 -6.92 -29.36 7.62
CA GLU A 16 -7.53 -30.38 8.49
C GLU A 16 -7.29 -31.78 7.95
N LYS A 17 -7.49 -32.01 6.65
CA LYS A 17 -7.23 -33.31 6.01
C LYS A 17 -5.76 -33.74 6.12
N PHE A 18 -4.83 -32.80 5.99
CA PHE A 18 -3.40 -33.06 6.13
C PHE A 18 -3.02 -33.45 7.56
N GLY A 19 -3.76 -32.99 8.57
CA GLY A 19 -3.52 -33.33 9.97
C GLY A 19 -2.29 -32.64 10.57
N ILE A 20 -2.03 -31.40 10.18
CA ILE A 20 -0.83 -30.63 10.57
C ILE A 20 -0.64 -30.54 12.08
N SER A 21 0.60 -30.66 12.56
CA SER A 21 0.97 -30.44 13.96
C SER A 21 0.85 -28.96 14.33
N ARG A 22 0.10 -28.66 15.37
CA ARG A 22 -0.20 -27.29 15.80
C ARG A 22 1.04 -26.42 16.05
N LYS A 23 2.14 -26.98 16.55
CA LYS A 23 3.31 -26.21 17.02
C LYS A 23 4.56 -26.39 16.16
N ASN A 24 4.71 -27.55 15.55
CA ASN A 24 6.01 -27.98 14.99
C ASN A 24 6.05 -27.94 13.46
N GLU A 25 4.91 -27.77 12.80
CA GLU A 25 4.81 -27.80 11.33
C GLU A 25 4.23 -26.47 10.83
N PRO A 26 5.08 -25.56 10.34
CA PRO A 26 4.59 -24.32 9.76
C PRO A 26 4.00 -24.56 8.37
N ILE A 27 2.96 -23.83 8.04
CA ILE A 27 2.47 -23.74 6.65
C ILE A 27 3.35 -22.75 5.91
N ILE A 28 3.77 -23.10 4.69
CA ILE A 28 4.55 -22.22 3.82
C ILE A 28 3.62 -21.65 2.76
N GLY A 29 3.51 -20.31 2.72
CA GLY A 29 2.78 -19.58 1.67
C GLY A 29 3.72 -18.96 0.68
N ILE A 30 3.56 -19.35 -0.60
CA ILE A 30 4.32 -18.82 -1.74
C ILE A 30 3.35 -18.10 -2.65
N GLY A 31 3.47 -16.76 -2.77
CA GLY A 31 2.55 -15.99 -3.62
C GLY A 31 2.60 -14.50 -3.39
N GLY A 32 1.70 -13.78 -4.05
CA GLY A 32 1.49 -12.34 -3.83
C GLY A 32 0.71 -12.04 -2.54
N GLY A 33 0.51 -10.76 -2.25
CA GLY A 33 -0.13 -10.28 -1.01
C GLY A 33 -1.44 -10.97 -0.67
N VAL A 34 -2.34 -11.16 -1.65
CA VAL A 34 -3.63 -11.82 -1.43
C VAL A 34 -3.48 -13.26 -0.91
N VAL A 35 -2.55 -14.02 -1.47
CA VAL A 35 -2.27 -15.40 -1.04
C VAL A 35 -1.75 -15.39 0.41
N LEU A 36 -0.83 -14.48 0.71
CA LEU A 36 -0.19 -14.37 2.02
C LEU A 36 -1.16 -13.90 3.10
N ASP A 37 -2.07 -12.98 2.76
CA ASP A 37 -3.11 -12.50 3.67
C ASP A 37 -4.14 -13.58 3.99
N ILE A 38 -4.59 -14.34 3.00
CA ILE A 38 -5.52 -15.46 3.17
C ILE A 38 -4.86 -16.56 4.03
N LEU A 39 -3.59 -16.90 3.74
CA LEU A 39 -2.84 -17.87 4.52
C LEU A 39 -2.69 -17.46 5.98
N GLY A 40 -2.26 -16.22 6.22
CA GLY A 40 -2.09 -15.69 7.57
C GLY A 40 -3.38 -15.70 8.36
N LEU A 41 -4.51 -15.32 7.73
CA LEU A 41 -5.83 -15.39 8.37
C LEU A 41 -6.24 -16.84 8.66
N ALA A 42 -6.07 -17.76 7.71
CA ALA A 42 -6.35 -19.18 7.90
C ALA A 42 -5.50 -19.77 9.05
N SER A 43 -4.20 -19.42 9.07
CA SER A 43 -3.27 -19.84 10.14
C SER A 43 -3.69 -19.32 11.52
N THR A 44 -4.24 -18.10 11.60
CA THR A 44 -4.77 -17.55 12.85
C THR A 44 -6.00 -18.31 13.33
N LEU A 45 -6.89 -18.68 12.43
CA LEU A 45 -8.19 -19.29 12.77
C LEU A 45 -8.03 -20.78 13.13
N TYR A 46 -7.17 -21.50 12.40
CA TYR A 46 -7.02 -22.92 12.61
C TYR A 46 -6.38 -23.22 13.96
N ARG A 47 -7.05 -24.05 14.77
CA ARG A 47 -6.62 -24.47 16.14
C ARG A 47 -6.11 -23.33 17.02
N ARG A 48 -6.61 -22.08 16.87
CA ARG A 48 -6.21 -20.89 17.60
C ARG A 48 -4.73 -20.54 17.39
N SER A 49 -4.35 -20.42 16.14
CA SER A 49 -3.03 -20.09 15.63
C SER A 49 -2.07 -21.28 15.47
N ILE A 50 -1.65 -21.46 14.23
CA ILE A 50 -0.57 -22.37 13.83
C ILE A 50 0.55 -21.56 13.17
N PRO A 51 1.81 -21.96 13.27
CA PRO A 51 2.92 -21.24 12.67
C PRO A 51 2.81 -21.24 11.15
N TYR A 52 3.30 -20.16 10.52
CA TYR A 52 3.40 -20.08 9.06
C TYR A 52 4.62 -19.28 8.62
N ILE A 53 5.07 -19.51 7.39
CA ILE A 53 6.19 -18.84 6.73
C ILE A 53 5.65 -18.16 5.46
N ARG A 54 6.11 -16.95 5.19
CA ARG A 54 5.81 -16.21 3.97
C ARG A 54 6.97 -16.26 2.98
N ILE A 55 6.64 -16.48 1.69
CA ILE A 55 7.56 -16.32 0.56
C ILE A 55 6.84 -15.43 -0.46
N PRO A 56 6.97 -14.09 -0.35
CA PRO A 56 6.32 -13.17 -1.26
C PRO A 56 6.94 -13.26 -2.66
N THR A 57 6.10 -13.34 -3.69
CA THR A 57 6.52 -13.45 -5.09
C THR A 57 6.24 -12.20 -5.91
N THR A 58 5.61 -11.17 -5.33
CA THR A 58 5.39 -9.88 -5.98
C THR A 58 6.20 -8.79 -5.31
N LEU A 59 6.55 -7.72 -6.04
CA LEU A 59 7.27 -6.58 -5.48
C LEU A 59 6.53 -5.97 -4.30
N LEU A 60 5.21 -5.75 -4.43
CA LEU A 60 4.36 -5.27 -3.34
C LEU A 60 4.39 -6.22 -2.14
N GLY A 61 4.36 -7.53 -2.38
CA GLY A 61 4.49 -8.53 -1.32
C GLY A 61 5.82 -8.43 -0.58
N ILE A 62 6.91 -8.13 -1.30
CA ILE A 62 8.27 -8.00 -0.75
C ILE A 62 8.42 -6.73 0.08
N VAL A 63 7.95 -5.56 -0.41
CA VAL A 63 8.24 -4.26 0.23
C VAL A 63 7.20 -3.83 1.27
N ASP A 64 6.02 -4.45 1.30
CA ASP A 64 4.93 -4.10 2.22
C ASP A 64 4.46 -5.30 3.04
N VAL A 65 3.83 -6.30 2.41
CA VAL A 65 3.21 -7.44 3.10
C VAL A 65 4.22 -8.27 3.91
N SER A 66 5.47 -8.33 3.47
CA SER A 66 6.54 -9.09 4.14
C SER A 66 6.80 -8.63 5.57
N VAL A 67 6.62 -7.34 5.84
CA VAL A 67 6.91 -6.69 7.13
C VAL A 67 5.66 -6.61 8.01
N ALA A 68 4.48 -6.47 7.42
CA ALA A 68 3.24 -6.28 8.14
C ALA A 68 2.80 -7.53 8.91
N SER A 69 2.21 -7.34 10.09
CA SER A 69 1.55 -8.42 10.85
C SER A 69 0.09 -8.64 10.44
N LYS A 70 -0.47 -7.75 9.63
CA LYS A 70 -1.85 -7.82 9.14
C LYS A 70 -2.06 -9.05 8.29
N THR A 71 -3.23 -9.66 8.47
CA THR A 71 -3.77 -10.71 7.60
C THR A 71 -5.24 -10.43 7.38
N GLY A 72 -5.77 -10.70 6.21
CA GLY A 72 -7.16 -10.36 6.01
C GLY A 72 -7.77 -10.78 4.67
N ILE A 73 -9.08 -10.62 4.61
CA ILE A 73 -9.88 -10.85 3.40
C ILE A 73 -10.91 -9.74 3.21
N ASN A 74 -11.27 -9.54 1.96
CA ASN A 74 -12.37 -8.66 1.62
C ASN A 74 -13.71 -9.26 2.09
N PHE A 75 -14.61 -8.39 2.57
CA PHE A 75 -15.93 -8.79 3.04
C PHE A 75 -16.94 -7.67 2.78
N MET A 76 -18.13 -8.01 2.25
CA MET A 76 -19.20 -7.05 1.90
C MET A 76 -18.68 -5.86 1.07
N ASP A 77 -17.97 -6.14 -0.01
CA ASP A 77 -17.40 -5.17 -0.95
C ASP A 77 -16.47 -4.12 -0.31
N ARG A 78 -15.94 -4.46 0.88
CA ARG A 78 -14.94 -3.65 1.57
C ARG A 78 -13.63 -4.41 1.69
N ARG A 79 -12.53 -3.70 1.47
CA ARG A 79 -11.19 -4.26 1.52
C ARG A 79 -10.79 -4.61 2.95
N ASN A 80 -10.14 -5.78 3.13
CA ASN A 80 -9.52 -6.24 4.37
C ASN A 80 -10.41 -6.07 5.62
N ARG A 81 -11.73 -6.31 5.46
CA ARG A 81 -12.69 -6.05 6.56
C ARG A 81 -12.70 -7.16 7.62
N LEU A 82 -12.33 -8.36 7.26
CA LEU A 82 -12.13 -9.48 8.20
C LEU A 82 -10.65 -9.83 8.22
N GLY A 83 -10.03 -9.75 9.37
CA GLY A 83 -8.59 -9.98 9.50
C GLY A 83 -8.13 -10.14 10.93
N SER A 84 -6.85 -10.34 11.07
CA SER A 84 -6.16 -10.42 12.35
C SER A 84 -4.76 -9.80 12.24
N TYR A 85 -4.12 -9.63 13.39
CA TYR A 85 -2.70 -9.30 13.48
C TYR A 85 -1.97 -10.58 13.91
N TYR A 86 -1.32 -11.23 12.97
CA TYR A 86 -0.59 -12.47 13.22
C TYR A 86 0.66 -12.54 12.36
N PRO A 87 1.83 -12.19 12.91
CA PRO A 87 3.08 -12.20 12.16
C PRO A 87 3.49 -13.65 11.83
N PRO A 88 4.12 -13.89 10.68
CA PRO A 88 4.75 -15.18 10.37
C PRO A 88 5.93 -15.43 11.29
N ILE A 89 6.32 -16.70 11.45
CA ILE A 89 7.56 -17.05 12.15
C ILE A 89 8.83 -16.69 11.35
N ALA A 90 8.70 -16.61 10.02
CA ALA A 90 9.74 -16.17 9.13
C ALA A 90 9.15 -15.64 7.81
N THR A 91 9.86 -14.72 7.16
CA THR A 91 9.59 -14.30 5.78
C THR A 91 10.88 -14.47 4.98
N LEU A 92 10.81 -15.24 3.89
CA LEU A 92 11.94 -15.48 2.99
C LEU A 92 11.77 -14.63 1.75
N LEU A 93 12.72 -13.74 1.50
CA LEU A 93 12.69 -12.78 0.40
C LEU A 93 13.63 -13.23 -0.73
N ASP A 94 13.10 -13.35 -1.95
CA ASP A 94 13.89 -13.57 -3.14
C ASP A 94 13.39 -12.65 -4.26
N LYS A 95 14.22 -11.66 -4.63
CA LYS A 95 13.89 -10.72 -5.71
C LYS A 95 13.81 -11.38 -7.09
N ASN A 96 14.33 -12.61 -7.27
CA ASN A 96 14.25 -13.30 -8.55
C ASN A 96 12.81 -13.56 -9.00
N PHE A 97 11.85 -13.66 -8.09
CA PHE A 97 10.43 -13.74 -8.44
C PHE A 97 9.94 -12.54 -9.24
N ILE A 98 10.51 -11.34 -9.02
CA ILE A 98 10.10 -10.11 -9.72
C ILE A 98 10.31 -10.24 -11.24
N LYS A 99 11.30 -11.02 -11.70
CA LYS A 99 11.59 -11.24 -13.12
C LYS A 99 10.40 -11.83 -13.90
N THR A 100 9.53 -12.56 -13.22
CA THR A 100 8.36 -13.23 -13.82
C THR A 100 7.11 -12.34 -13.87
N LEU A 101 7.11 -11.20 -13.16
CA LEU A 101 5.96 -10.32 -13.05
C LEU A 101 5.68 -9.55 -14.34
N GLN A 102 4.41 -9.20 -14.51
CA GLN A 102 4.02 -8.25 -15.54
C GLN A 102 4.39 -6.81 -15.10
N PRO A 103 4.65 -5.89 -16.04
CA PRO A 103 5.02 -4.51 -15.71
C PRO A 103 4.05 -3.82 -14.75
N ILE A 104 2.75 -4.07 -14.86
CA ILE A 104 1.72 -3.49 -13.99
C ILE A 104 1.85 -3.96 -12.53
N GLU A 105 2.28 -5.19 -12.30
CA GLU A 105 2.50 -5.73 -10.95
C GLU A 105 3.75 -5.11 -10.31
N ILE A 106 4.80 -4.89 -11.12
CA ILE A 106 6.02 -4.20 -10.67
C ILE A 106 5.70 -2.74 -10.37
N SER A 107 4.99 -2.07 -11.29
CA SER A 107 4.53 -0.69 -11.08
C SER A 107 3.69 -0.56 -9.81
N SER A 108 2.80 -1.52 -9.54
CA SER A 108 2.02 -1.53 -8.29
C SER A 108 2.92 -1.59 -7.03
N GLY A 109 3.97 -2.40 -7.04
CA GLY A 109 4.95 -2.41 -5.94
C GLY A 109 5.77 -1.12 -5.83
N LEU A 110 6.12 -0.51 -6.98
CA LEU A 110 6.78 0.80 -7.02
C LEU A 110 5.93 1.91 -6.41
N GLY A 111 4.60 1.80 -6.43
CA GLY A 111 3.71 2.75 -5.74
C GLY A 111 3.93 2.77 -4.22
N GLU A 112 4.14 1.62 -3.59
CA GLU A 112 4.46 1.52 -2.16
C GLU A 112 5.88 2.03 -1.85
N ILE A 113 6.82 1.78 -2.76
CA ILE A 113 8.19 2.33 -2.64
C ILE A 113 8.15 3.85 -2.74
N LEU A 114 7.40 4.43 -3.69
CA LEU A 114 7.19 5.87 -3.81
C LEU A 114 6.58 6.46 -2.53
N LYS A 115 5.58 5.79 -1.96
CA LYS A 115 4.98 6.18 -0.69
C LYS A 115 6.04 6.36 0.40
N MET A 116 6.88 5.35 0.62
CA MET A 116 7.92 5.39 1.64
C MET A 116 8.99 6.43 1.34
N ALA A 117 9.40 6.56 0.08
CA ALA A 117 10.38 7.53 -0.38
C ALA A 117 9.92 8.97 -0.08
N VAL A 118 8.70 9.32 -0.44
CA VAL A 118 8.16 10.68 -0.26
C VAL A 118 7.96 11.01 1.22
N ILE A 119 7.49 10.06 2.02
CA ILE A 119 7.07 10.36 3.40
C ILE A 119 8.20 10.26 4.41
N LYS A 120 9.29 9.52 4.11
CA LYS A 120 10.30 9.16 5.10
C LYS A 120 11.75 9.09 4.62
N ASP A 121 12.02 8.81 3.34
CA ASP A 121 13.39 8.52 2.88
C ASP A 121 13.74 9.29 1.60
N ASN A 122 14.35 10.46 1.75
CA ASN A 122 14.81 11.29 0.63
C ASN A 122 15.90 10.57 -0.21
N ILE A 123 16.75 9.73 0.39
CA ILE A 123 17.75 8.97 -0.36
C ILE A 123 17.05 7.97 -1.29
N LEU A 124 16.06 7.24 -0.77
CA LEU A 124 15.24 6.34 -1.58
C LEU A 124 14.55 7.11 -2.71
N PHE A 125 14.01 8.31 -2.41
CA PHE A 125 13.38 9.16 -3.43
C PHE A 125 14.36 9.51 -4.54
N ASN A 126 15.56 9.98 -4.21
CA ASN A 126 16.57 10.35 -5.20
C ASN A 126 16.99 9.16 -6.09
N ILE A 127 17.04 7.94 -5.53
CA ILE A 127 17.34 6.73 -6.31
C ILE A 127 16.19 6.44 -7.30
N ILE A 128 14.93 6.43 -6.85
CA ILE A 128 13.80 6.11 -7.74
C ILE A 128 13.48 7.25 -8.71
N GLU A 129 13.77 8.50 -8.38
CA GLU A 129 13.68 9.64 -9.30
C GLU A 129 14.64 9.46 -10.48
N LYS A 130 15.85 9.02 -10.20
CA LYS A 130 16.89 8.77 -11.22
C LYS A 130 16.66 7.49 -12.01
N ASP A 131 16.39 6.41 -11.33
CA ASP A 131 16.46 5.05 -11.88
C ASP A 131 15.11 4.31 -11.90
N GLY A 132 13.97 4.98 -11.64
CA GLY A 132 12.64 4.36 -11.56
C GLY A 132 12.20 3.67 -12.85
N ASP A 133 12.45 4.27 -14.01
CA ASP A 133 12.22 3.65 -15.33
C ASP A 133 13.10 2.40 -15.54
N LEU A 134 14.36 2.45 -15.13
CA LEU A 134 15.28 1.32 -15.19
C LEU A 134 14.83 0.17 -14.28
N LEU A 135 14.39 0.47 -13.05
CA LEU A 135 13.84 -0.53 -12.12
C LEU A 135 12.67 -1.28 -12.75
N LEU A 136 11.72 -0.54 -13.36
CA LEU A 136 10.56 -1.13 -14.04
C LEU A 136 10.98 -1.99 -15.23
N LYS A 137 11.77 -1.44 -16.16
CA LYS A 137 12.16 -2.11 -17.43
C LYS A 137 13.08 -3.31 -17.21
N SER A 138 14.02 -3.20 -16.27
CA SER A 138 14.91 -4.32 -15.93
C SER A 138 14.26 -5.37 -15.03
N LYS A 139 13.03 -5.13 -14.58
CA LYS A 139 12.35 -5.97 -13.56
C LYS A 139 13.23 -6.16 -12.31
N PHE A 140 13.77 -5.06 -11.79
CA PHE A 140 14.67 -5.06 -10.65
C PHE A 140 15.99 -5.83 -10.85
N ASN A 141 16.40 -6.02 -12.10
CA ASN A 141 17.70 -6.61 -12.44
C ASN A 141 18.73 -5.51 -12.77
N CYS A 142 18.91 -4.55 -11.87
CA CYS A 142 19.86 -3.44 -11.98
C CYS A 142 20.60 -3.24 -10.66
N GLN A 143 21.65 -2.43 -10.69
CA GLN A 143 22.56 -2.24 -9.54
C GLN A 143 21.86 -1.64 -8.31
N CYS A 144 20.91 -0.69 -8.50
CA CYS A 144 20.23 -0.03 -7.40
C CYS A 144 19.07 -0.87 -6.78
N ALA A 145 18.70 -1.99 -7.39
CA ALA A 145 17.51 -2.75 -6.99
C ALA A 145 17.54 -3.25 -5.54
N ASP A 146 18.68 -3.77 -5.09
CA ASP A 146 18.83 -4.29 -3.72
C ASP A 146 18.75 -3.17 -2.68
N GLU A 147 19.33 -2.00 -2.98
CA GLU A 147 19.24 -0.83 -2.10
C GLU A 147 17.80 -0.32 -2.01
N VAL A 148 17.09 -0.22 -3.13
CA VAL A 148 15.69 0.21 -3.17
C VAL A 148 14.79 -0.72 -2.35
N ILE A 149 14.93 -2.03 -2.52
CA ILE A 149 14.16 -3.02 -1.75
C ILE A 149 14.51 -2.92 -0.25
N SER A 150 15.81 -2.89 0.08
CA SER A 150 16.28 -2.84 1.47
C SER A 150 15.79 -1.60 2.20
N ARG A 151 15.92 -0.41 1.57
CA ARG A 151 15.43 0.86 2.16
C ARG A 151 13.92 0.86 2.36
N SER A 152 13.16 0.33 1.41
CA SER A 152 11.70 0.25 1.52
C SER A 152 11.28 -0.66 2.69
N ILE A 153 11.90 -1.83 2.83
CA ILE A 153 11.64 -2.77 3.92
C ILE A 153 12.04 -2.15 5.27
N GLU A 154 13.23 -1.54 5.36
CA GLU A 154 13.71 -0.95 6.60
C GLU A 154 12.84 0.24 7.03
N GLY A 155 12.42 1.09 6.09
CA GLY A 155 11.47 2.17 6.37
C GLY A 155 10.14 1.67 6.95
N MET A 156 9.57 0.62 6.38
CA MET A 156 8.36 -0.04 6.90
C MET A 156 8.60 -0.67 8.27
N LYS A 157 9.72 -1.37 8.45
CA LYS A 157 10.08 -2.05 9.70
C LYS A 157 10.22 -1.07 10.85
N VAL A 158 10.95 0.04 10.68
CA VAL A 158 11.13 1.08 11.70
C VAL A 158 9.78 1.65 12.16
N GLU A 159 8.82 1.81 11.24
CA GLU A 159 7.49 2.32 11.60
C GLU A 159 6.62 1.27 12.32
N LEU A 160 6.78 0.00 11.99
CA LEU A 160 5.91 -1.06 12.51
C LEU A 160 6.46 -1.76 13.74
N GLU A 161 7.77 -1.80 13.99
CA GLU A 161 8.37 -2.59 15.07
C GLU A 161 7.83 -2.25 16.47
N ASN A 162 7.55 -0.97 16.72
CA ASN A 162 6.99 -0.50 17.99
C ASN A 162 5.45 -0.50 18.00
N ASN A 163 4.80 -0.77 16.86
CA ASN A 163 3.35 -0.74 16.70
C ASN A 163 2.83 -1.89 15.82
N LEU A 164 3.40 -3.08 15.96
CA LEU A 164 3.14 -4.23 15.11
C LEU A 164 1.66 -4.68 15.11
N TRP A 165 0.94 -4.43 16.20
CA TRP A 165 -0.50 -4.69 16.34
C TRP A 165 -1.37 -3.45 16.05
N GLU A 166 -0.77 -2.37 15.54
CA GLU A 166 -1.43 -1.14 15.14
C GLU A 166 -2.39 -0.57 16.19
N LYS A 167 -1.97 -0.58 17.44
CA LYS A 167 -2.72 0.01 18.55
C LYS A 167 -2.72 1.54 18.48
N ASP A 168 -1.61 2.13 18.05
CA ASP A 168 -1.55 3.54 17.68
C ASP A 168 -1.99 3.69 16.22
N LEU A 169 -3.03 4.50 16.01
CA LEU A 169 -3.62 4.77 14.68
C LEU A 169 -3.06 6.04 14.03
N LYS A 170 -2.06 6.69 14.64
CA LYS A 170 -1.31 7.79 14.06
C LYS A 170 -0.04 7.24 13.40
N ARG A 171 -0.15 6.78 12.14
CA ARG A 171 0.89 6.01 11.46
C ARG A 171 1.33 6.68 10.17
N VAL A 172 2.64 6.84 10.01
CA VAL A 172 3.24 7.40 8.79
C VAL A 172 3.01 6.47 7.58
N VAL A 173 3.01 5.15 7.79
CA VAL A 173 2.78 4.14 6.74
C VAL A 173 1.40 4.22 6.09
N ASP A 174 0.43 4.91 6.70
CA ASP A 174 -0.89 5.17 6.13
C ASP A 174 -0.89 6.30 5.08
N PHE A 175 0.25 6.89 4.79
CA PHE A 175 0.38 7.85 3.69
C PHE A 175 -0.09 7.25 2.36
N GLY A 176 -0.83 8.02 1.58
CA GLY A 176 -1.47 7.51 0.36
C GLY A 176 -2.75 6.69 0.60
N HIS A 177 -3.01 6.22 1.84
CA HIS A 177 -4.16 5.36 2.17
C HIS A 177 -5.37 6.11 2.76
N SER A 178 -5.32 7.42 2.89
CA SER A 178 -6.45 8.19 3.45
C SER A 178 -7.64 8.29 2.49
N PHE A 179 -7.39 8.20 1.18
CA PHE A 179 -8.42 8.29 0.13
C PHE A 179 -8.49 7.02 -0.73
N SER A 180 -7.36 6.35 -0.93
CA SER A 180 -7.23 5.28 -1.91
C SER A 180 -8.09 4.03 -1.65
N PRO A 181 -8.39 3.57 -0.42
CA PRO A 181 -9.08 2.30 -0.21
C PRO A 181 -10.50 2.26 -0.79
N ILE A 182 -11.30 3.32 -0.61
CA ILE A 182 -12.65 3.41 -1.18
C ILE A 182 -12.57 3.57 -2.70
N ILE A 183 -11.65 4.40 -3.19
CA ILE A 183 -11.47 4.66 -4.61
C ILE A 183 -11.02 3.39 -5.34
N GLU A 184 -10.08 2.63 -4.78
CA GLU A 184 -9.65 1.33 -5.30
C GLU A 184 -10.85 0.37 -5.45
N MET A 185 -11.62 0.18 -4.38
CA MET A 185 -12.77 -0.72 -4.41
C MET A 185 -13.85 -0.25 -5.40
N ARG A 186 -14.12 1.05 -5.50
CA ARG A 186 -15.04 1.57 -6.50
C ARG A 186 -14.54 1.37 -7.92
N SER A 187 -13.24 1.51 -8.19
CA SER A 187 -12.68 1.29 -9.52
C SER A 187 -12.84 -0.16 -9.98
N ILE A 188 -12.78 -1.12 -9.06
CA ILE A 188 -12.98 -2.55 -9.35
C ILE A 188 -14.46 -2.85 -9.69
N ASN A 189 -15.39 -2.17 -9.01
CA ASN A 189 -16.83 -2.42 -9.14
C ASN A 189 -17.53 -1.52 -10.17
N ASN A 190 -16.83 -0.58 -10.81
CA ASN A 190 -17.39 0.37 -11.76
C ASN A 190 -16.71 0.25 -13.13
N ASN A 191 -17.40 -0.34 -14.09
CA ASN A 191 -16.92 -0.54 -15.46
C ASN A 191 -16.72 0.77 -16.25
N ASN A 192 -17.18 1.92 -15.75
CA ASN A 192 -17.06 3.22 -16.44
C ASN A 192 -15.73 3.94 -16.15
N VAL A 193 -14.89 3.41 -15.27
CA VAL A 193 -13.57 3.96 -14.95
C VAL A 193 -12.51 2.86 -15.03
N ALA A 194 -11.27 3.26 -15.28
CA ALA A 194 -10.16 2.31 -15.29
C ALA A 194 -9.99 1.67 -13.90
N THR A 195 -9.85 0.35 -13.87
CA THR A 195 -9.55 -0.38 -12.64
C THR A 195 -8.14 -0.04 -12.16
N LEU A 196 -8.02 0.30 -10.89
CA LEU A 196 -6.74 0.60 -10.24
C LEU A 196 -6.22 -0.61 -9.49
N THR A 197 -4.93 -0.91 -9.67
CA THR A 197 -4.22 -1.78 -8.73
C THR A 197 -4.00 -1.05 -7.41
N HIS A 198 -3.66 -1.78 -6.36
CA HIS A 198 -3.42 -1.19 -5.05
C HIS A 198 -2.38 -0.07 -5.09
N GLY A 199 -1.18 -0.34 -5.59
CA GLY A 199 -0.13 0.67 -5.63
C GLY A 199 -0.44 1.85 -6.55
N GLN A 200 -1.25 1.66 -7.60
CA GLN A 200 -1.75 2.75 -8.43
C GLN A 200 -2.68 3.67 -7.63
N ALA A 201 -3.61 3.09 -6.86
CA ALA A 201 -4.50 3.87 -6.00
C ALA A 201 -3.73 4.62 -4.90
N VAL A 202 -2.74 3.95 -4.29
CA VAL A 202 -1.84 4.55 -3.29
C VAL A 202 -1.05 5.70 -3.90
N THR A 203 -0.48 5.54 -5.09
CA THR A 203 0.25 6.62 -5.79
C THR A 203 -0.62 7.86 -6.00
N LEU A 204 -1.85 7.68 -6.44
CA LEU A 204 -2.79 8.80 -6.59
C LEU A 204 -3.09 9.48 -5.25
N GLY A 205 -3.20 8.69 -4.16
CA GLY A 205 -3.33 9.20 -2.80
C GLY A 205 -2.09 9.98 -2.34
N VAL A 206 -0.89 9.50 -2.68
CA VAL A 206 0.40 10.19 -2.43
C VAL A 206 0.42 11.54 -3.12
N ILE A 207 0.12 11.60 -4.43
CA ILE A 207 0.10 12.84 -5.21
C ILE A 207 -0.97 13.79 -4.68
N PHE A 208 -2.18 13.30 -4.37
CA PHE A 208 -3.25 14.14 -3.82
C PHE A 208 -2.88 14.74 -2.46
N SER A 209 -2.29 13.95 -1.56
CA SER A 209 -1.81 14.46 -0.26
C SER A 209 -0.63 15.43 -0.41
N SER A 210 0.22 15.25 -1.42
CA SER A 210 1.28 16.21 -1.75
C SER A 210 0.70 17.54 -2.29
N CYS A 211 -0.41 17.50 -3.03
CA CYS A 211 -1.15 18.71 -3.40
C CYS A 211 -1.72 19.45 -2.17
N ILE A 212 -2.17 18.72 -1.14
CA ILE A 212 -2.61 19.35 0.14
C ILE A 212 -1.42 20.07 0.79
N SER A 213 -0.24 19.44 0.83
CA SER A 213 0.98 20.07 1.36
C SER A 213 1.37 21.33 0.61
N PHE A 214 1.24 21.31 -0.72
CA PHE A 214 1.50 22.50 -1.56
C PHE A 214 0.53 23.64 -1.23
N ILE A 215 -0.78 23.38 -1.13
CA ILE A 215 -1.79 24.39 -0.76
C ILE A 215 -1.49 24.98 0.63
N ARG A 216 -1.07 24.13 1.57
CA ARG A 216 -0.69 24.55 2.93
C ARG A 216 0.71 25.17 3.02
N LYS A 217 1.40 25.33 1.88
CA LYS A 217 2.72 25.94 1.76
C LYS A 217 3.82 25.22 2.58
N THR A 218 3.66 23.95 2.83
CA THR A 218 4.68 23.12 3.48
C THR A 218 5.56 22.41 2.46
N MET A 219 5.10 22.25 1.22
CA MET A 219 5.84 21.65 0.11
C MET A 219 5.99 22.65 -1.04
N SER A 220 7.14 22.65 -1.72
CA SER A 220 7.36 23.45 -2.90
C SER A 220 6.62 22.89 -4.13
N TYR A 221 6.32 23.75 -5.11
CA TYR A 221 5.76 23.29 -6.40
C TYR A 221 6.75 22.40 -7.17
N GLU A 222 8.04 22.66 -7.01
CA GLU A 222 9.11 21.88 -7.62
C GLU A 222 9.09 20.43 -7.10
N ASP A 223 9.06 20.23 -5.78
CA ASP A 223 8.99 18.90 -5.18
C ASP A 223 7.70 18.16 -5.56
N LEU A 224 6.56 18.87 -5.62
CA LEU A 224 5.31 18.28 -6.10
C LEU A 224 5.46 17.75 -7.54
N LEU A 225 6.09 18.54 -8.44
CA LEU A 225 6.33 18.11 -9.82
C LEU A 225 7.36 16.97 -9.91
N ARG A 226 8.37 16.94 -9.05
CA ARG A 226 9.32 15.82 -8.96
C ARG A 226 8.61 14.52 -8.61
N ILE A 227 7.72 14.54 -7.61
CA ILE A 227 6.91 13.38 -7.21
C ILE A 227 6.06 12.87 -8.39
N VAL A 228 5.38 13.77 -9.10
CA VAL A 228 4.55 13.43 -10.27
C VAL A 228 5.39 12.79 -11.39
N LYS A 229 6.53 13.42 -11.76
CA LYS A 229 7.41 12.91 -12.80
C LYS A 229 8.02 11.55 -12.44
N THR A 230 8.41 11.38 -11.18
CA THR A 230 8.92 10.10 -10.68
C THR A 230 7.85 9.00 -10.77
N ALA A 231 6.62 9.29 -10.39
CA ALA A 231 5.51 8.34 -10.56
C ALA A 231 5.31 7.96 -12.03
N GLN A 232 5.34 8.93 -12.94
CA GLN A 232 5.21 8.69 -14.39
C GLN A 232 6.33 7.81 -14.94
N SER A 233 7.59 8.06 -14.54
CA SER A 233 8.74 7.26 -14.99
C SER A 233 8.64 5.79 -14.56
N MET A 234 7.98 5.53 -13.45
CA MET A 234 7.71 4.18 -12.91
C MET A 234 6.44 3.52 -13.50
N GLY A 235 5.82 4.12 -14.52
CA GLY A 235 4.60 3.58 -15.14
C GLY A 235 3.36 3.68 -14.22
N LEU A 236 3.36 4.59 -13.25
CA LEU A 236 2.26 4.81 -12.33
C LEU A 236 1.33 5.91 -12.87
N PRO A 237 0.01 5.80 -12.67
CA PRO A 237 -0.92 6.85 -13.05
C PRO A 237 -0.78 8.06 -12.13
N THR A 238 -0.84 9.25 -12.72
CA THR A 238 -0.85 10.52 -11.97
C THR A 238 -2.22 11.20 -11.95
N TYR A 239 -3.17 10.66 -12.70
CA TYR A 239 -4.55 11.13 -12.78
C TYR A 239 -5.53 9.97 -12.80
N HIS A 240 -6.65 10.13 -12.10
CA HIS A 240 -7.82 9.24 -12.21
C HIS A 240 -9.09 10.06 -11.91
N PRO A 241 -10.23 9.86 -12.63
CA PRO A 241 -11.46 10.63 -12.45
C PRO A 241 -11.99 10.59 -11.00
N SER A 242 -11.84 9.49 -10.30
CA SER A 242 -12.30 9.36 -8.91
C SER A 242 -11.56 10.28 -7.92
N PHE A 243 -10.36 10.75 -8.25
CA PHE A 243 -9.61 11.73 -7.43
C PHE A 243 -10.00 13.19 -7.71
N VAL A 244 -11.01 13.42 -8.55
CA VAL A 244 -11.60 14.75 -8.79
C VAL A 244 -13.09 14.78 -8.47
N ASP A 245 -13.63 13.73 -7.90
CA ASP A 245 -14.97 13.64 -7.32
C ASP A 245 -14.91 14.05 -5.84
N SER A 246 -15.32 15.27 -5.55
CA SER A 246 -15.23 15.85 -4.20
C SER A 246 -16.07 15.12 -3.16
N LEU A 247 -17.23 14.57 -3.57
CA LEU A 247 -18.10 13.83 -2.64
C LEU A 247 -17.49 12.46 -2.31
N LEU A 248 -16.88 11.80 -3.28
CA LEU A 248 -16.19 10.54 -3.08
C LEU A 248 -14.95 10.71 -2.18
N LEU A 249 -14.20 11.81 -2.36
CA LEU A 249 -13.07 12.14 -1.50
C LEU A 249 -13.51 12.45 -0.06
N LEU A 250 -14.62 13.16 0.11
CA LEU A 250 -15.21 13.40 1.44
C LEU A 250 -15.68 12.11 2.10
N GLU A 251 -16.33 11.21 1.34
CA GLU A 251 -16.72 9.87 1.84
C GLU A 251 -15.49 9.09 2.30
N SER A 252 -14.40 9.11 1.51
CA SER A 252 -13.15 8.43 1.82
C SER A 252 -12.50 8.98 3.09
N LEU A 253 -12.48 10.30 3.26
CA LEU A 253 -12.00 10.95 4.47
C LEU A 253 -12.84 10.56 5.70
N ASN A 254 -14.16 10.56 5.57
CA ASN A 254 -15.07 10.18 6.65
C ASN A 254 -14.91 8.70 7.06
N ASP A 255 -14.66 7.79 6.12
CA ASP A 255 -14.38 6.38 6.43
C ASP A 255 -13.03 6.26 7.18
N THR A 256 -12.01 7.00 6.74
CA THR A 256 -10.71 7.08 7.44
C THR A 256 -10.86 7.59 8.88
N VAL A 257 -11.64 8.64 9.11
CA VAL A 257 -11.93 9.19 10.45
C VAL A 257 -12.58 8.13 11.35
N LYS A 258 -13.55 7.37 10.82
CA LYS A 258 -14.18 6.26 11.57
C LYS A 258 -13.16 5.19 11.98
N HIS A 259 -12.22 4.86 11.10
CA HIS A 259 -11.16 3.89 11.40
C HIS A 259 -10.11 4.40 12.39
N ARG A 260 -9.96 5.72 12.52
CA ARG A 260 -8.95 6.38 13.37
C ARG A 260 -9.57 7.03 14.61
N ASN A 261 -10.58 6.40 15.21
CA ASN A 261 -11.20 6.82 16.46
C ASN A 261 -11.69 8.28 16.44
N GLY A 262 -12.23 8.75 15.33
CA GLY A 262 -12.76 10.10 15.17
C GLY A 262 -11.73 11.17 14.77
N ASN A 263 -10.46 10.79 14.55
CA ASN A 263 -9.41 11.71 14.12
C ASN A 263 -9.10 11.48 12.63
N GLN A 264 -8.70 12.54 11.94
CA GLN A 264 -8.21 12.40 10.56
C GLN A 264 -6.83 11.74 10.55
N ASN A 265 -5.91 12.19 11.42
CA ASN A 265 -4.52 11.70 11.52
C ASN A 265 -3.88 11.47 10.15
N LEU A 266 -4.07 12.43 9.21
CA LEU A 266 -3.59 12.28 7.84
C LEU A 266 -2.08 12.46 7.80
N PRO A 267 -1.29 11.43 7.52
CA PRO A 267 0.12 11.62 7.26
C PRO A 267 0.26 12.38 5.94
N THR A 268 1.05 13.43 5.97
CA THR A 268 1.18 14.39 4.88
C THR A 268 2.65 14.77 4.76
N PRO A 269 3.24 14.84 3.56
CA PRO A 269 4.65 15.20 3.43
C PRO A 269 4.83 16.69 3.74
N LYS A 270 5.87 17.02 4.51
CA LYS A 270 6.31 18.41 4.72
C LYS A 270 7.24 18.83 3.59
N GLU A 271 8.18 17.98 3.31
CA GLU A 271 9.04 17.95 2.15
C GLU A 271 9.34 16.50 1.80
N ILE A 272 10.07 16.22 0.71
CA ILE A 272 10.42 14.85 0.35
C ILE A 272 11.34 14.24 1.42
N GLY A 273 10.87 13.15 2.04
CA GLY A 273 11.56 12.43 3.11
C GLY A 273 11.18 12.88 4.51
N GLU A 274 10.34 13.90 4.67
CA GLU A 274 9.87 14.39 5.97
C GLU A 274 8.33 14.49 5.99
N SER A 275 7.72 14.15 7.13
CA SER A 275 6.26 14.10 7.28
C SER A 275 5.75 14.83 8.50
N TYR A 276 4.47 15.21 8.45
CA TYR A 276 3.68 15.69 9.58
C TYR A 276 2.25 15.15 9.49
N PHE A 277 1.45 15.36 10.52
CA PHE A 277 0.05 14.92 10.55
C PHE A 277 -0.89 16.10 10.59
N ILE A 278 -1.98 16.02 9.82
CA ILE A 278 -3.06 16.99 9.83
C ILE A 278 -4.36 16.37 10.34
N ASN A 279 -5.18 17.16 11.05
CA ASN A 279 -6.45 16.73 11.64
C ASN A 279 -7.62 17.67 11.31
N ASP A 280 -7.39 18.63 10.46
CA ASP A 280 -8.28 19.76 10.21
C ASP A 280 -8.52 20.00 8.71
N LEU A 281 -8.33 18.96 7.89
CA LEU A 281 -8.62 19.05 6.44
C LEU A 281 -10.11 19.31 6.23
N THR A 282 -10.42 20.41 5.56
CA THR A 282 -11.79 20.85 5.27
C THR A 282 -12.25 20.44 3.88
N PHE A 283 -13.56 20.42 3.65
CA PHE A 283 -14.13 20.18 2.31
C PHE A 283 -13.71 21.25 1.30
N ASN A 284 -13.53 22.50 1.74
CA ASN A 284 -13.03 23.57 0.86
C ASN A 284 -11.60 23.28 0.40
N GLU A 285 -10.71 22.84 1.30
CA GLU A 285 -9.34 22.45 0.93
C GLU A 285 -9.32 21.24 0.00
N ILE A 286 -10.24 20.28 0.17
CA ILE A 286 -10.39 19.17 -0.81
C ILE A 286 -10.69 19.73 -2.21
N ASN A 287 -11.61 20.68 -2.34
CA ASN A 287 -11.95 21.30 -3.61
C ASN A 287 -10.78 22.12 -4.22
N GLU A 288 -10.02 22.82 -3.40
CA GLU A 288 -8.79 23.51 -3.82
C GLU A 288 -7.73 22.50 -4.28
N THR A 289 -7.56 21.41 -3.53
CA THR A 289 -6.64 20.32 -3.88
C THR A 289 -6.98 19.71 -5.24
N ILE A 290 -8.28 19.51 -5.53
CA ILE A 290 -8.73 19.02 -6.83
C ILE A 290 -8.29 19.95 -7.97
N LYS A 291 -8.31 21.27 -7.78
CA LYS A 291 -7.87 22.23 -8.81
C LYS A 291 -6.38 22.06 -9.10
N ILE A 292 -5.55 21.98 -8.06
CA ILE A 292 -4.11 21.75 -8.21
C ILE A 292 -3.84 20.38 -8.84
N PHE A 293 -4.53 19.32 -8.38
CA PHE A 293 -4.41 17.98 -8.93
C PHE A 293 -4.75 17.90 -10.42
N LYS A 294 -5.78 18.63 -10.87
CA LYS A 294 -6.09 18.79 -12.29
C LYS A 294 -4.98 19.54 -13.03
N GLN A 295 -4.56 20.68 -12.50
CA GLN A 295 -3.55 21.55 -13.11
C GLN A 295 -2.22 20.82 -13.38
N ILE A 296 -1.68 20.08 -12.42
CA ILE A 296 -0.42 19.33 -12.58
C ILE A 296 -0.52 18.18 -13.59
N ASN A 297 -1.73 17.79 -13.95
CA ASN A 297 -2.02 16.74 -14.95
C ASN A 297 -2.53 17.31 -16.29
N GLY A 298 -2.52 18.63 -16.48
CA GLY A 298 -2.96 19.29 -17.72
C GLY A 298 -4.47 19.11 -18.02
N LYS A 299 -5.31 19.04 -16.99
CA LYS A 299 -6.77 18.80 -17.07
C LYS A 299 -7.58 20.04 -16.67
#